data_e5d73c2df0238d7889edb452176c10aa
#
_entry.id   e5d73c2df0238d7889edb452176c10aa
#
_cell.length_a   1.000
_cell.length_b   1.000
_cell.length_c   1.000
_cell.angle_alpha   90.00
_cell.angle_beta   90.00
_cell.angle_gamma   90.00
#
_symmetry.space_group_name_H-M   'P 1'
#
loop_
_entity.id
_entity.type
_entity.pdbx_description
1 polymer ?
#
loop_
_entity_poly.entity_id
_entity_poly.type
_entity_poly.pdbx_seq_one_letter_code
_entity_poly.pdbx_strand_id
1 'polypeptide(L)'
;MVNTMTNGISKARSLLQATFVGLALVFSSSVLAIVMEDIEFSSLPGDKIEIRMIFDGVPPDPTGYTIEQPARIALDLAGVKSRLPAKQHPLGSGNARSVTVVEAGDRTRVIVAMKELVAYRARILGNSLYVLV
;
A
#
# COMPACT_ATOMS: atom_id res chain seq x y z
N MET A 1 -0.81 -49.62 62.51
CA MET A 1 -2.23 -49.41 62.42
C MET A 1 -2.64 -47.97 62.08
N VAL A 2 -1.83 -47.21 61.39
CA VAL A 2 -2.15 -45.83 61.12
C VAL A 2 -1.53 -45.46 59.79
N ASN A 3 -2.08 -46.02 58.68
CA ASN A 3 -1.49 -45.74 57.40
C ASN A 3 -2.51 -45.23 56.36
N THR A 4 -3.66 -44.76 56.84
CA THR A 4 -4.69 -44.33 55.94
C THR A 4 -4.75 -42.82 55.71
N MET A 5 -3.88 -42.02 56.35
CA MET A 5 -3.96 -40.56 56.26
C MET A 5 -2.97 -39.91 55.31
N THR A 6 -2.04 -40.67 54.75
CA THR A 6 -1.04 -40.07 53.85
C THR A 6 -1.38 -40.11 52.38
N ASN A 7 -2.44 -40.80 51.99
CA ASN A 7 -2.80 -40.93 50.59
C ASN A 7 -3.77 -39.82 50.06
N GLY A 8 -4.32 -38.99 50.97
CA GLY A 8 -5.25 -37.95 50.55
C GLY A 8 -4.58 -36.64 50.13
N ILE A 9 -3.34 -36.42 50.51
CA ILE A 9 -2.65 -35.14 50.26
C ILE A 9 -1.93 -35.11 48.91
N SER A 10 -1.55 -36.28 48.39
CA SER A 10 -0.87 -36.34 47.11
C SER A 10 -1.78 -36.16 45.89
N LYS A 11 -3.07 -36.38 46.06
CA LYS A 11 -4.04 -36.20 44.97
C LYS A 11 -4.46 -34.74 44.76
N ALA A 12 -4.32 -33.90 45.76
CA ALA A 12 -4.67 -32.49 45.66
C ALA A 12 -3.61 -31.63 44.94
N ARG A 13 -2.39 -32.13 44.86
CA ARG A 13 -1.29 -31.41 44.20
C ARG A 13 -1.28 -31.58 42.68
N SER A 14 -1.86 -32.62 42.17
CA SER A 14 -1.89 -32.89 40.72
C SER A 14 -2.98 -32.09 39.99
N LEU A 15 -3.97 -31.54 40.72
CA LEU A 15 -5.05 -30.75 40.14
C LEU A 15 -4.71 -29.27 39.94
N LEU A 16 -3.62 -28.81 40.57
CA LEU A 16 -3.18 -27.42 40.47
C LEU A 16 -2.24 -27.13 39.30
N GLN A 17 -1.77 -28.17 38.62
CA GLN A 17 -0.87 -28.03 37.48
C GLN A 17 -1.56 -27.95 36.11
N ALA A 18 -2.86 -28.13 36.04
CA ALA A 18 -3.59 -28.28 34.78
C ALA A 18 -4.17 -26.96 34.22
N THR A 19 -3.92 -25.80 34.85
CA THR A 19 -4.69 -24.59 34.52
C THR A 19 -3.85 -23.43 33.97
N PHE A 20 -2.62 -23.64 33.59
CA PHE A 20 -1.89 -22.64 32.83
C PHE A 20 -1.84 -23.02 31.34
N VAL A 21 -3.01 -23.16 30.72
CA VAL A 21 -3.10 -22.98 29.29
C VAL A 21 -3.05 -21.47 29.06
N GLY A 22 -1.86 -20.99 28.77
CA GLY A 22 -1.70 -19.59 28.40
C GLY A 22 -2.56 -19.30 27.19
N LEU A 23 -3.59 -18.49 27.37
CA LEU A 23 -4.33 -17.89 26.30
C LEU A 23 -3.36 -16.90 25.62
N ALA A 24 -2.61 -17.38 24.63
CA ALA A 24 -1.83 -16.52 23.76
C ALA A 24 -2.83 -15.77 22.89
N LEU A 25 -3.19 -14.57 23.34
CA LEU A 25 -3.91 -13.60 22.52
C LEU A 25 -2.96 -13.17 21.41
N VAL A 26 -3.08 -13.83 20.27
CA VAL A 26 -2.45 -13.39 19.04
C VAL A 26 -3.21 -12.14 18.59
N PHE A 27 -2.68 -10.96 18.92
CA PHE A 27 -3.13 -9.72 18.32
C PHE A 27 -2.63 -9.71 16.88
N SER A 28 -3.44 -10.21 15.96
CA SER A 28 -3.22 -9.94 14.55
C SER A 28 -3.57 -8.48 14.31
N SER A 29 -2.55 -7.62 14.28
CA SER A 29 -2.69 -6.26 13.79
C SER A 29 -2.96 -6.34 12.29
N SER A 30 -4.21 -6.13 11.89
CA SER A 30 -4.54 -5.94 10.49
C SER A 30 -4.03 -4.58 10.05
N VAL A 31 -3.00 -4.56 9.20
CA VAL A 31 -2.56 -3.34 8.54
C VAL A 31 -3.58 -3.04 7.44
N LEU A 32 -4.34 -1.94 7.61
CA LEU A 32 -5.26 -1.45 6.59
C LEU A 32 -4.44 -0.89 5.42
N ALA A 33 -4.76 -1.35 4.20
CA ALA A 33 -4.16 -0.82 2.98
C ALA A 33 -4.58 0.63 2.79
N ILE A 34 -3.65 1.48 2.31
CA ILE A 34 -3.96 2.81 1.79
C ILE A 34 -4.67 2.65 0.45
N VAL A 35 -5.73 3.40 0.24
CA VAL A 35 -6.55 3.33 -0.97
C VAL A 35 -6.43 4.62 -1.76
N MET A 36 -6.07 4.51 -3.04
CA MET A 36 -6.17 5.61 -3.99
C MET A 36 -7.64 5.80 -4.36
N GLU A 37 -8.18 6.98 -4.04
CA GLU A 37 -9.59 7.29 -4.20
C GLU A 37 -9.88 8.06 -5.47
N ASP A 38 -8.95 8.93 -5.88
CA ASP A 38 -9.13 9.81 -7.04
C ASP A 38 -7.79 10.13 -7.69
N ILE A 39 -7.86 10.56 -8.94
CA ILE A 39 -6.73 11.03 -9.73
C ILE A 39 -7.15 12.26 -10.54
N GLU A 40 -6.35 13.31 -10.49
CA GLU A 40 -6.58 14.56 -11.16
C GLU A 40 -5.39 14.92 -12.04
N PHE A 41 -5.66 15.60 -13.16
CA PHE A 41 -4.65 16.03 -14.11
C PHE A 41 -4.75 17.52 -14.35
N SER A 42 -3.60 18.20 -14.31
CA SER A 42 -3.51 19.64 -14.56
C SER A 42 -2.42 19.91 -15.59
N SER A 43 -2.78 20.59 -16.68
CA SER A 43 -1.83 21.04 -17.68
C SER A 43 -1.11 22.29 -17.18
N LEU A 44 0.21 22.28 -17.28
CA LEU A 44 1.08 23.39 -16.89
C LEU A 44 1.82 23.93 -18.12
N PRO A 45 2.31 25.19 -18.08
CA PRO A 45 3.12 25.73 -19.16
C PRO A 45 4.35 24.89 -19.49
N GLY A 46 4.73 24.81 -20.76
CA GLY A 46 5.88 24.06 -21.23
C GLY A 46 5.66 22.58 -21.43
N ASP A 47 4.48 22.19 -21.89
CA ASP A 47 4.07 20.80 -22.13
C ASP A 47 4.17 19.90 -20.89
N LYS A 48 4.15 20.50 -19.72
CA LYS A 48 4.16 19.80 -18.44
C LYS A 48 2.76 19.44 -18.01
N ILE A 49 2.67 18.32 -17.29
CA ILE A 49 1.44 17.91 -16.64
C ILE A 49 1.72 17.56 -15.19
N GLU A 50 0.82 17.97 -14.31
CA GLU A 50 0.81 17.55 -12.92
C GLU A 50 -0.27 16.50 -12.72
N ILE A 51 0.12 15.36 -12.18
CA ILE A 51 -0.75 14.26 -11.83
C ILE A 51 -0.88 14.27 -10.30
N ARG A 52 -2.09 14.46 -9.81
CA ARG A 52 -2.39 14.39 -8.39
C ARG A 52 -3.19 13.14 -8.09
N MET A 53 -2.62 12.28 -7.28
CA MET A 53 -3.28 11.09 -6.76
C MET A 53 -3.71 11.34 -5.32
N ILE A 54 -4.98 11.09 -5.02
CA ILE A 54 -5.60 11.35 -3.72
C ILE A 54 -5.90 10.02 -3.04
N PHE A 55 -5.47 9.90 -1.77
CA PHE A 55 -5.56 8.67 -0.99
C PHE A 55 -6.40 8.90 0.27
N ASP A 56 -6.86 7.81 0.87
CA ASP A 56 -7.57 7.83 2.16
C ASP A 56 -6.64 7.96 3.38
N GLY A 57 -5.35 7.98 3.17
CA GLY A 57 -4.30 8.18 4.17
C GLY A 57 -3.03 8.69 3.51
N VAL A 58 -1.96 8.84 4.28
CA VAL A 58 -0.67 9.27 3.74
C VAL A 58 -0.08 8.16 2.88
N PRO A 59 0.14 8.41 1.57
CA PRO A 59 0.70 7.38 0.69
C PRO A 59 2.18 7.11 1.02
N PRO A 60 2.71 5.93 0.67
CA PRO A 60 4.14 5.65 0.76
C PRO A 60 4.91 6.40 -0.31
N ASP A 61 6.21 6.54 -0.10
CA ASP A 61 7.11 7.02 -1.15
C ASP A 61 7.09 6.05 -2.34
N PRO A 62 6.90 6.54 -3.56
CA PRO A 62 6.90 5.67 -4.73
C PRO A 62 8.30 5.16 -5.04
N THR A 63 8.37 3.91 -5.51
CA THR A 63 9.56 3.37 -6.14
C THR A 63 9.42 3.50 -7.65
N GLY A 64 10.25 4.33 -8.26
CA GLY A 64 10.14 4.66 -9.69
C GLY A 64 11.24 4.05 -10.53
N TYR A 65 10.89 3.71 -11.77
CA TYR A 65 11.85 3.38 -12.81
C TYR A 65 11.35 3.89 -14.17
N THR A 66 12.28 4.06 -15.09
CA THR A 66 11.99 4.59 -16.42
C THR A 66 12.32 3.57 -17.50
N ILE A 67 11.55 3.61 -18.58
CA ILE A 67 11.77 2.81 -19.79
C ILE A 67 11.84 3.77 -20.95
N GLU A 68 12.89 3.65 -21.79
CA GLU A 68 13.10 4.58 -22.88
C GLU A 68 12.28 4.29 -24.12
N GLN A 69 12.02 3.01 -24.41
CA GLN A 69 11.25 2.62 -25.61
C GLN A 69 10.27 1.48 -25.33
N PRO A 70 8.96 1.77 -25.42
CA PRO A 70 8.36 3.10 -25.52
C PRO A 70 8.58 3.91 -24.22
N ALA A 71 8.66 5.22 -24.34
CA ALA A 71 8.95 6.11 -23.23
C ALA A 71 7.85 6.02 -22.16
N ARG A 72 8.20 5.62 -20.94
CA ARG A 72 7.28 5.51 -19.79
C ARG A 72 8.02 5.62 -18.47
N ILE A 73 7.28 6.09 -17.50
CA ILE A 73 7.67 6.06 -16.08
C ILE A 73 6.73 5.08 -15.38
N ALA A 74 7.26 4.17 -14.59
CA ALA A 74 6.48 3.31 -13.72
C ALA A 74 6.78 3.66 -12.26
N LEU A 75 5.71 3.90 -11.49
CA LEU A 75 5.77 4.18 -10.06
C LEU A 75 5.04 3.08 -9.32
N ASP A 76 5.74 2.40 -8.42
CA ASP A 76 5.17 1.37 -7.56
C ASP A 76 4.87 1.96 -6.18
N LEU A 77 3.63 1.78 -5.73
CA LEU A 77 3.13 2.22 -4.44
C LEU A 77 2.84 0.98 -3.59
N ALA A 78 3.76 0.65 -2.69
CA ALA A 78 3.65 -0.54 -1.84
C ALA A 78 2.46 -0.42 -0.87
N GLY A 79 1.68 -1.49 -0.73
CA GLY A 79 0.55 -1.56 0.20
C GLY A 79 -0.63 -0.68 -0.21
N VAL A 80 -0.65 -0.15 -1.42
CA VAL A 80 -1.74 0.71 -1.93
C VAL A 80 -2.68 -0.10 -2.80
N LYS A 81 -3.98 0.13 -2.62
CA LYS A 81 -5.06 -0.37 -3.46
C LYS A 81 -5.70 0.78 -4.23
N SER A 82 -6.41 0.47 -5.30
CA SER A 82 -7.08 1.46 -6.13
C SER A 82 -8.59 1.28 -6.10
N ARG A 83 -9.32 2.37 -5.91
CA ARG A 83 -10.78 2.48 -6.09
C ARG A 83 -11.16 3.24 -7.35
N LEU A 84 -10.20 3.55 -8.20
CA LEU A 84 -10.48 4.28 -9.42
C LEU A 84 -11.44 3.49 -10.31
N PRO A 85 -12.47 4.11 -10.87
CA PRO A 85 -13.45 3.44 -11.74
C PRO A 85 -12.83 3.03 -13.07
N ALA A 86 -11.77 3.71 -13.51
CA ALA A 86 -11.05 3.40 -14.75
C ALA A 86 -9.57 3.13 -14.46
N LYS A 87 -9.01 2.17 -15.17
CA LYS A 87 -7.58 1.86 -15.10
C LYS A 87 -6.74 2.74 -16.00
N GLN A 88 -7.29 3.17 -17.14
CA GLN A 88 -6.60 4.02 -18.12
C GLN A 88 -7.20 5.40 -18.17
N HIS A 89 -6.31 6.40 -18.19
CA HIS A 89 -6.66 7.81 -18.28
C HIS A 89 -5.91 8.43 -19.46
N PRO A 90 -6.55 8.55 -20.65
CA PRO A 90 -5.93 9.23 -21.78
C PRO A 90 -5.76 10.70 -21.50
N LEU A 91 -4.63 11.27 -21.91
CA LEU A 91 -4.31 12.67 -21.76
C LEU A 91 -4.24 13.34 -23.13
N GLY A 92 -4.94 14.45 -23.27
CA GLY A 92 -5.11 15.12 -24.56
C GLY A 92 -4.04 16.17 -24.90
N SER A 93 -3.13 16.47 -24.00
CA SER A 93 -2.15 17.54 -24.21
C SER A 93 -0.83 17.24 -23.50
N GLY A 94 0.25 17.90 -23.97
CA GLY A 94 1.57 17.77 -23.40
C GLY A 94 2.32 16.52 -23.85
N ASN A 95 3.41 16.24 -23.16
CA ASN A 95 4.27 15.08 -23.44
C ASN A 95 3.68 13.76 -22.94
N ALA A 96 2.91 13.77 -21.87
CA ALA A 96 2.26 12.60 -21.34
C ALA A 96 1.06 12.20 -22.20
N ARG A 97 1.00 10.93 -22.62
CA ARG A 97 -0.07 10.38 -23.46
C ARG A 97 -1.21 9.79 -22.66
N SER A 98 -0.86 9.05 -21.63
CA SER A 98 -1.83 8.36 -20.79
C SER A 98 -1.22 7.99 -19.43
N VAL A 99 -2.10 7.79 -18.46
CA VAL A 99 -1.76 7.21 -17.17
C VAL A 99 -2.55 5.93 -16.99
N THR A 100 -1.87 4.86 -16.64
CA THR A 100 -2.48 3.57 -16.32
C THR A 100 -2.24 3.25 -14.85
N VAL A 101 -3.29 2.90 -14.13
CA VAL A 101 -3.24 2.53 -12.71
C VAL A 101 -3.72 1.09 -12.58
N VAL A 102 -2.84 0.19 -12.15
CA VAL A 102 -3.13 -1.22 -12.00
C VAL A 102 -2.67 -1.75 -10.65
N GLU A 103 -3.45 -2.61 -10.05
CA GLU A 103 -3.02 -3.38 -8.89
C GLU A 103 -2.19 -4.58 -9.34
N ALA A 104 -1.06 -4.82 -8.69
CA ALA A 104 -0.16 -5.92 -8.93
C ALA A 104 0.29 -6.51 -7.59
N GLY A 105 -0.41 -7.55 -7.13
CA GLY A 105 -0.14 -8.16 -5.83
C GLY A 105 -0.42 -7.20 -4.67
N ASP A 106 0.59 -6.91 -3.88
CA ASP A 106 0.52 -6.05 -2.68
C ASP A 106 0.79 -4.56 -2.96
N ARG A 107 0.80 -4.15 -4.24
CA ARG A 107 1.10 -2.78 -4.66
C ARG A 107 0.18 -2.32 -5.78
N THR A 108 0.13 -1.01 -5.92
CA THR A 108 -0.48 -0.36 -7.08
C THR A 108 0.62 0.26 -7.91
N ARG A 109 0.60 -0.01 -9.21
CA ARG A 109 1.54 0.53 -10.19
C ARG A 109 0.88 1.60 -11.02
N VAL A 110 1.53 2.75 -11.10
CA VAL A 110 1.13 3.88 -11.94
C VAL A 110 2.12 3.99 -13.09
N ILE A 111 1.62 3.88 -14.32
CA ILE A 111 2.45 3.94 -15.53
C ILE A 111 2.06 5.20 -16.31
N VAL A 112 3.02 6.07 -16.50
CA VAL A 112 2.87 7.28 -17.32
C VAL A 112 3.53 7.03 -18.67
N ALA A 113 2.72 6.87 -19.71
CA ALA A 113 3.20 6.76 -21.09
C ALA A 113 3.46 8.16 -21.67
N MET A 114 4.59 8.34 -22.32
CA MET A 114 5.04 9.65 -22.83
C MET A 114 5.44 9.55 -24.31
N LYS A 115 5.48 10.70 -24.96
CA LYS A 115 6.03 10.85 -26.31
C LYS A 115 7.55 10.71 -26.27
N GLU A 116 8.18 11.40 -25.34
CA GLU A 116 9.61 11.38 -25.10
C GLU A 116 9.86 11.24 -23.60
N LEU A 117 10.92 10.50 -23.25
CA LEU A 117 11.30 10.34 -21.84
C LEU A 117 11.86 11.66 -21.31
N VAL A 118 11.22 12.18 -20.28
CA VAL A 118 11.67 13.39 -19.57
C VAL A 118 11.82 13.07 -18.08
N ALA A 119 12.58 13.89 -17.40
CA ALA A 119 12.70 13.81 -15.96
C ALA A 119 11.33 14.10 -15.30
N TYR A 120 11.05 13.40 -14.21
CA TYR A 120 9.86 13.62 -13.42
C TYR A 120 10.21 13.96 -11.98
N ARG A 121 9.28 14.57 -11.28
CA ARG A 121 9.37 14.84 -9.85
C ARG A 121 8.14 14.30 -9.15
N ALA A 122 8.34 13.62 -8.04
CA ALA A 122 7.28 13.12 -7.18
C ALA A 122 7.41 13.76 -5.79
N ARG A 123 6.29 14.21 -5.23
CA ARG A 123 6.23 14.74 -3.87
C ARG A 123 4.93 14.34 -3.19
N ILE A 124 5.02 14.10 -1.88
CA ILE A 124 3.86 13.82 -1.05
C ILE A 124 3.54 15.07 -0.24
N LEU A 125 2.26 15.44 -0.27
CA LEU A 125 1.73 16.54 0.53
C LEU A 125 0.39 16.11 1.11
N GLY A 126 0.35 15.89 2.43
CA GLY A 126 -0.83 15.34 3.08
C GLY A 126 -1.17 13.95 2.54
N ASN A 127 -2.41 13.75 2.13
CA ASN A 127 -2.90 12.49 1.56
C ASN A 127 -2.80 12.45 0.03
N SER A 128 -1.99 13.30 -0.57
CA SER A 128 -1.84 13.37 -2.01
C SER A 128 -0.40 13.13 -2.44
N LEU A 129 -0.25 12.42 -3.56
CA LEU A 129 1.00 12.27 -4.28
C LEU A 129 0.91 13.09 -5.56
N TYR A 130 1.85 14.01 -5.75
CA TYR A 130 1.97 14.84 -6.93
C TYR A 130 3.12 14.35 -7.79
N VAL A 131 2.86 14.11 -9.05
CA VAL A 131 3.88 13.75 -10.03
C VAL A 131 3.88 14.80 -11.14
N LEU A 132 4.99 15.49 -11.30
CA LEU A 132 5.20 16.47 -12.36
C LEU A 132 6.04 15.83 -13.46
N VAL A 133 5.49 15.82 -14.65
CA VAL A 133 6.11 15.23 -15.85
C VAL A 133 6.32 16.28 -16.93
#